data_165308bf216a33beb15ac2a627d5e053
#
_entry.id   165308bf216a33beb15ac2a627d5e053
#
_cell.length_a   1.000
_cell.length_b   1.000
_cell.length_c   1.000
_cell.angle_alpha   90.00
_cell.angle_beta   90.00
_cell.angle_gamma   90.00
#
_symmetry.space_group_name_H-M   'P 1'
#
loop_
_entity.id
_entity.type
_entity.pdbx_description
1 polymer ?
#
loop_
_entity_poly.entity_id
_entity_poly.type
_entity_poly.pdbx_seq_one_letter_code
_entity_poly.pdbx_strand_id
1 'polypeptide(L)'
;WADISDDCPFEYGNSSENGKIGCLDSDGDGWANVDDDFDFEPTQWSDTDSDGYGDNQDGVNSDDCVDDSGDSYEDRKGCRDSDGDGFSNPDISWSVEQGADAFVDDDTQWADLDGDGFGDNWGNVSWQDRPENWPGIFVDGVNPLTQDACPFQPGNSTQNGIYGCPDFDGDGW
;
A
#
# COMPACT_ATOMS: atom_id res chain seq x y z
N TRP A 1 20.07 30.76 -28.21
CA TRP A 1 19.50 31.09 -29.50
C TRP A 1 18.12 30.48 -29.54
N ALA A 2 17.08 31.34 -29.38
CA ALA A 2 15.72 30.93 -29.68
C ALA A 2 15.68 30.58 -31.17
N ASP A 3 15.48 29.32 -31.50
CA ASP A 3 15.16 28.90 -32.83
C ASP A 3 13.65 28.66 -32.95
N ILE A 4 13.16 28.42 -34.16
CA ILE A 4 11.73 28.20 -34.42
C ILE A 4 11.20 26.87 -33.82
N SER A 5 12.07 26.09 -33.18
CA SER A 5 11.74 24.81 -32.53
C SER A 5 11.74 24.93 -31.00
N ASP A 6 12.02 26.11 -30.43
CA ASP A 6 12.03 26.37 -28.98
C ASP A 6 10.66 26.91 -28.55
N ASP A 7 9.94 26.11 -27.76
CA ASP A 7 8.61 26.45 -27.25
C ASP A 7 8.67 27.42 -26.06
N CYS A 8 9.86 27.55 -25.41
CA CYS A 8 10.11 28.43 -24.28
C CYS A 8 11.25 29.41 -24.51
N PRO A 9 11.19 30.30 -25.57
CA PRO A 9 12.32 31.09 -26.04
C PRO A 9 12.83 32.13 -25.04
N PHE A 10 12.20 32.32 -23.91
CA PHE A 10 12.57 33.25 -22.84
C PHE A 10 13.09 32.56 -21.59
N GLU A 11 13.11 31.21 -21.57
CA GLU A 11 13.64 30.39 -20.51
C GLU A 11 14.80 29.54 -21.05
N TYR A 12 15.66 29.10 -20.17
CA TYR A 12 16.70 28.14 -20.53
C TYR A 12 16.24 26.74 -20.06
N GLY A 13 16.14 25.82 -21.00
CA GLY A 13 15.72 24.47 -20.71
C GLY A 13 16.19 23.45 -21.73
N ASN A 14 15.97 22.19 -21.46
CA ASN A 14 16.43 21.07 -22.26
C ASN A 14 15.35 20.00 -22.48
N SER A 15 14.09 20.30 -22.14
CA SER A 15 12.99 19.39 -22.42
C SER A 15 12.89 19.03 -23.93
N SER A 16 12.47 17.81 -24.21
CA SER A 16 12.45 17.23 -25.56
C SER A 16 11.22 16.38 -25.84
N GLU A 17 10.44 16.07 -24.83
CA GLU A 17 9.28 15.22 -24.91
C GLU A 17 7.96 16.02 -24.99
N ASN A 18 6.86 15.33 -25.27
CA ASN A 18 5.49 15.84 -25.31
C ASN A 18 5.29 17.17 -26.11
N GLY A 19 6.18 17.45 -27.09
CA GLY A 19 6.08 18.66 -27.93
C GLY A 19 6.42 19.97 -27.20
N LYS A 20 7.05 19.89 -26.02
CA LYS A 20 7.61 21.02 -25.28
C LYS A 20 9.14 21.01 -25.38
N ILE A 21 9.70 21.63 -26.40
CA ILE A 21 11.13 21.62 -26.67
C ILE A 21 11.76 22.90 -26.10
N GLY A 22 12.87 22.73 -25.35
CA GLY A 22 13.66 23.84 -24.84
C GLY A 22 13.10 24.51 -23.58
N CYS A 23 12.08 23.96 -22.99
CA CYS A 23 11.52 24.41 -21.70
C CYS A 23 12.31 23.89 -20.52
N LEU A 24 12.11 24.49 -19.34
CA LEU A 24 12.74 24.04 -18.10
C LEU A 24 12.36 22.59 -17.81
N ASP A 25 13.36 21.78 -17.60
CA ASP A 25 13.31 20.36 -17.24
C ASP A 25 14.35 20.20 -16.12
N SER A 26 13.88 19.94 -14.91
CA SER A 26 14.71 20.03 -13.72
C SER A 26 15.46 18.76 -13.40
N ASP A 27 14.95 17.61 -13.78
CA ASP A 27 15.57 16.30 -13.52
C ASP A 27 16.21 15.66 -14.75
N GLY A 28 15.86 16.16 -15.95
CA GLY A 28 16.51 15.78 -17.20
C GLY A 28 15.93 14.54 -17.86
N ASP A 29 14.68 14.21 -17.58
CA ASP A 29 13.98 13.08 -18.19
C ASP A 29 13.42 13.41 -19.60
N GLY A 30 13.39 14.69 -19.93
CA GLY A 30 12.93 15.20 -21.21
C GLY A 30 11.56 15.88 -21.15
N TRP A 31 10.78 15.67 -20.08
CA TRP A 31 9.52 16.38 -19.87
C TRP A 31 9.79 17.78 -19.32
N ALA A 32 8.97 18.74 -19.72
CA ALA A 32 9.07 20.08 -19.18
C ALA A 32 8.34 20.14 -17.84
N ASN A 33 8.89 20.83 -16.84
CA ASN A 33 8.28 20.97 -15.50
C ASN A 33 6.80 21.41 -15.54
N VAL A 34 6.35 22.10 -16.56
CA VAL A 34 4.96 22.53 -16.72
C VAL A 34 4.01 21.39 -17.09
N ASP A 35 4.53 20.31 -17.64
CA ASP A 35 3.79 19.13 -18.08
C ASP A 35 4.30 17.85 -17.36
N ASP A 36 5.09 18.01 -16.29
CA ASP A 36 5.68 17.00 -15.46
C ASP A 36 5.11 17.09 -14.02
N ASP A 37 4.48 16.03 -13.56
CA ASP A 37 3.93 15.96 -12.21
C ASP A 37 5.03 15.66 -11.17
N PHE A 38 6.25 15.27 -11.63
CA PHE A 38 7.39 14.88 -10.79
C PHE A 38 8.70 15.61 -11.16
N ASP A 39 8.71 16.93 -11.16
CA ASP A 39 9.83 17.82 -11.54
C ASP A 39 11.26 17.39 -11.13
N PHE A 40 11.42 16.47 -10.17
CA PHE A 40 12.70 16.06 -9.59
C PHE A 40 12.90 14.54 -9.55
N GLU A 41 12.04 13.77 -10.22
CA GLU A 41 12.12 12.31 -10.28
C GLU A 41 12.17 11.82 -11.74
N PRO A 42 13.36 11.62 -12.32
CA PRO A 42 13.53 11.39 -13.75
C PRO A 42 12.98 10.05 -14.27
N THR A 43 12.28 9.29 -13.45
CA THR A 43 11.64 8.05 -13.85
C THR A 43 10.12 8.14 -13.84
N GLN A 44 9.58 9.29 -13.44
CA GLN A 44 8.13 9.56 -13.39
C GLN A 44 7.85 10.95 -13.97
N TRP A 45 6.74 11.10 -14.68
CA TRP A 45 6.33 12.37 -15.31
C TRP A 45 4.81 12.57 -15.34
N SER A 46 4.03 11.60 -14.89
CA SER A 46 2.56 11.64 -14.87
C SER A 46 2.02 10.99 -13.61
N ASP A 47 0.97 11.61 -13.06
CA ASP A 47 0.21 11.16 -11.89
C ASP A 47 -1.28 11.38 -12.18
N THR A 48 -1.93 10.33 -12.73
CA THR A 48 -3.28 10.45 -13.31
C THR A 48 -4.35 10.74 -12.25
N ASP A 49 -4.23 10.19 -11.05
CA ASP A 49 -5.22 10.36 -9.98
C ASP A 49 -4.75 11.31 -8.85
N SER A 50 -3.50 11.79 -8.96
CA SER A 50 -2.90 12.82 -8.09
C SER A 50 -2.71 12.38 -6.63
N ASP A 51 -2.25 11.16 -6.42
CA ASP A 51 -1.96 10.62 -5.10
C ASP A 51 -0.47 10.67 -4.70
N GLY A 52 0.40 11.01 -5.66
CA GLY A 52 1.84 11.16 -5.46
C GLY A 52 2.65 9.93 -5.82
N TYR A 53 2.03 8.90 -6.37
CA TYR A 53 2.68 7.77 -7.04
C TYR A 53 2.61 7.95 -8.55
N GLY A 54 3.65 7.53 -9.27
CA GLY A 54 3.74 7.84 -10.70
C GLY A 54 3.24 6.72 -11.60
N ASP A 55 2.64 7.09 -12.72
CA ASP A 55 2.01 6.16 -13.69
C ASP A 55 3.00 5.21 -14.36
N ASN A 56 4.30 5.57 -14.43
CA ASN A 56 5.31 4.73 -15.07
C ASN A 56 5.67 3.53 -14.20
N GLN A 57 5.22 2.35 -14.61
CA GLN A 57 5.41 1.10 -13.88
C GLN A 57 6.88 0.65 -13.75
N ASP A 58 7.77 1.18 -14.60
CA ASP A 58 9.21 0.93 -14.54
C ASP A 58 9.95 2.00 -13.71
N GLY A 59 9.24 3.01 -13.22
CA GLY A 59 9.79 4.12 -12.44
C GLY A 59 9.87 3.87 -10.93
N VAL A 60 10.49 4.81 -10.23
CA VAL A 60 10.52 4.83 -8.76
C VAL A 60 9.14 5.21 -8.23
N ASN A 61 8.67 4.51 -7.19
CA ASN A 61 7.34 4.71 -6.63
C ASN A 61 6.23 4.65 -7.68
N SER A 62 6.29 3.62 -8.53
CA SER A 62 5.21 3.34 -9.47
C SER A 62 3.89 3.10 -8.75
N ASP A 63 2.83 3.62 -9.32
CA ASP A 63 1.47 3.43 -8.87
C ASP A 63 0.88 2.12 -9.39
N ASP A 64 0.40 1.27 -8.49
CA ASP A 64 -0.28 0.02 -8.84
C ASP A 64 -1.78 0.23 -9.13
N CYS A 65 -2.33 1.42 -8.81
CA CYS A 65 -3.74 1.78 -8.95
C CYS A 65 -3.98 3.09 -9.72
N VAL A 66 -3.29 3.32 -10.81
CA VAL A 66 -3.15 4.56 -11.62
C VAL A 66 -4.41 5.43 -11.78
N ASP A 67 -5.60 4.87 -11.71
CA ASP A 67 -6.88 5.58 -11.89
C ASP A 67 -7.65 5.79 -10.56
N ASP A 68 -7.15 5.25 -9.43
CA ASP A 68 -7.85 5.23 -8.14
C ASP A 68 -6.91 5.65 -7.00
N SER A 69 -6.88 6.94 -6.68
CA SER A 69 -6.04 7.56 -5.65
C SER A 69 -6.05 6.84 -4.31
N GLY A 70 -4.86 6.54 -3.78
CA GLY A 70 -4.67 5.86 -2.51
C GLY A 70 -3.33 6.17 -1.84
N ASP A 71 -3.13 5.61 -0.68
CA ASP A 71 -1.94 5.87 0.15
C ASP A 71 -1.28 4.61 0.69
N SER A 72 -1.66 3.43 0.18
CA SER A 72 -1.01 2.17 0.50
C SER A 72 0.44 2.12 0.00
N TYR A 73 1.31 1.40 0.72
CA TYR A 73 2.76 1.37 0.41
C TYR A 73 3.45 0.05 0.77
N GLU A 74 2.80 -0.88 1.47
CA GLU A 74 3.39 -2.14 1.93
C GLU A 74 3.20 -3.29 0.94
N ASP A 75 2.01 -3.45 0.37
CA ASP A 75 1.69 -4.50 -0.62
C ASP A 75 1.67 -3.97 -2.05
N ARG A 76 0.80 -3.01 -2.33
CA ARG A 76 0.72 -2.22 -3.57
C ARG A 76 0.87 -0.76 -3.22
N LYS A 77 1.40 0.04 -4.13
CA LYS A 77 1.54 1.48 -3.91
C LYS A 77 0.43 2.24 -4.62
N GLY A 78 0.00 3.36 -4.01
CA GLY A 78 -1.01 4.22 -4.59
C GLY A 78 -2.42 3.65 -4.61
N CYS A 79 -2.66 2.51 -3.97
CA CYS A 79 -3.98 1.93 -3.90
C CYS A 79 -4.71 2.37 -2.62
N ARG A 80 -6.02 2.26 -2.65
CA ARG A 80 -6.85 2.66 -1.51
C ARG A 80 -6.48 1.87 -0.27
N ASP A 81 -6.18 2.58 0.80
CA ASP A 81 -5.98 2.11 2.16
C ASP A 81 -6.98 2.85 3.08
N SER A 82 -7.86 2.15 3.78
CA SER A 82 -8.96 2.79 4.50
C SER A 82 -8.61 3.15 5.94
N ASP A 83 -7.72 2.42 6.57
CA ASP A 83 -7.34 2.63 7.97
C ASP A 83 -5.91 3.15 8.15
N GLY A 84 -5.11 3.14 7.06
CA GLY A 84 -3.79 3.74 7.03
C GLY A 84 -2.68 2.86 7.58
N ASP A 85 -2.84 1.54 7.55
CA ASP A 85 -1.81 0.58 7.99
C ASP A 85 -0.74 0.31 6.91
N GLY A 86 -0.99 0.76 5.69
CA GLY A 86 -0.10 0.64 4.54
C GLY A 86 -0.48 -0.49 3.59
N PHE A 87 -1.38 -1.38 3.96
CA PHE A 87 -1.89 -2.43 3.08
C PHE A 87 -3.13 -1.96 2.32
N SER A 88 -3.20 -2.32 1.06
CA SER A 88 -4.30 -1.89 0.21
C SER A 88 -5.58 -2.68 0.47
N ASN A 89 -6.73 -2.00 0.42
CA ASN A 89 -8.02 -2.66 0.47
C ASN A 89 -8.13 -3.73 -0.63
N PRO A 90 -8.84 -4.85 -0.39
CA PRO A 90 -9.07 -5.85 -1.42
C PRO A 90 -9.95 -5.31 -2.56
N ASP A 91 -9.62 -5.71 -3.79
CA ASP A 91 -10.41 -5.41 -4.98
C ASP A 91 -10.54 -6.65 -5.90
N ILE A 92 -11.12 -6.46 -7.10
CA ILE A 92 -11.33 -7.56 -8.05
C ILE A 92 -10.02 -8.17 -8.59
N SER A 93 -8.93 -7.41 -8.56
CA SER A 93 -7.61 -7.80 -9.07
C SER A 93 -6.65 -8.24 -7.97
N TRP A 94 -6.91 -7.86 -6.73
CA TRP A 94 -6.07 -8.09 -5.57
C TRP A 94 -6.91 -8.48 -4.35
N SER A 95 -6.98 -9.76 -4.06
CA SER A 95 -7.77 -10.31 -2.96
C SER A 95 -6.93 -10.48 -1.69
N VAL A 96 -7.60 -10.72 -0.56
CA VAL A 96 -6.96 -11.06 0.71
C VAL A 96 -6.01 -12.25 0.58
N GLU A 97 -6.38 -13.30 -0.21
CA GLU A 97 -5.48 -14.43 -0.43
C GLU A 97 -4.23 -14.08 -1.25
N GLN A 98 -4.23 -12.94 -1.94
CA GLN A 98 -3.08 -12.43 -2.68
C GLN A 98 -2.23 -11.46 -1.86
N GLY A 99 -2.72 -11.01 -0.71
CA GLY A 99 -2.01 -10.13 0.22
C GLY A 99 -2.66 -8.77 0.47
N ALA A 100 -3.89 -8.54 -0.03
CA ALA A 100 -4.66 -7.36 0.34
C ALA A 100 -5.05 -7.40 1.83
N ASP A 101 -5.31 -6.23 2.38
CA ASP A 101 -5.76 -6.08 3.75
C ASP A 101 -7.03 -6.89 4.04
N ALA A 102 -6.98 -7.74 5.06
CA ALA A 102 -8.11 -8.53 5.55
C ALA A 102 -9.02 -7.75 6.50
N PHE A 103 -8.56 -6.62 7.04
CA PHE A 103 -9.22 -5.87 8.10
C PHE A 103 -9.26 -4.35 7.83
N VAL A 104 -9.79 -3.94 6.72
CA VAL A 104 -9.80 -2.58 6.14
C VAL A 104 -10.25 -1.41 7.05
N ASP A 105 -10.62 -1.68 8.27
CA ASP A 105 -11.04 -0.71 9.29
C ASP A 105 -10.25 -0.87 10.60
N ASP A 106 -9.16 -1.67 10.65
CA ASP A 106 -8.35 -1.93 11.85
C ASP A 106 -6.85 -1.80 11.54
N ASP A 107 -6.28 -0.62 11.72
CA ASP A 107 -4.89 -0.23 11.45
C ASP A 107 -3.81 -1.06 12.20
N THR A 108 -4.23 -2.04 12.97
CA THR A 108 -3.36 -2.97 13.69
C THR A 108 -3.37 -4.39 13.13
N GLN A 109 -4.24 -4.68 12.17
CA GLN A 109 -4.43 -5.99 11.56
C GLN A 109 -4.54 -5.88 10.03
N TRP A 110 -3.85 -6.71 9.28
CA TRP A 110 -3.91 -6.76 7.82
C TRP A 110 -3.91 -8.19 7.25
N ALA A 111 -3.61 -9.20 8.09
CA ALA A 111 -3.54 -10.59 7.66
C ALA A 111 -4.43 -11.50 8.50
N ASP A 112 -5.07 -12.44 7.82
CA ASP A 112 -5.88 -13.53 8.38
C ASP A 112 -5.57 -14.79 7.57
N LEU A 113 -4.59 -15.57 8.02
CA LEU A 113 -4.05 -16.68 7.24
C LEU A 113 -5.03 -17.84 7.06
N ASP A 114 -5.88 -18.09 8.06
CA ASP A 114 -6.81 -19.22 8.01
C ASP A 114 -8.25 -18.81 7.68
N GLY A 115 -8.53 -17.48 7.61
CA GLY A 115 -9.77 -16.93 7.10
C GLY A 115 -10.94 -16.99 8.08
N ASP A 116 -10.69 -16.95 9.37
CA ASP A 116 -11.73 -17.06 10.40
C ASP A 116 -12.24 -15.72 10.94
N GLY A 117 -11.61 -14.62 10.54
CA GLY A 117 -11.99 -13.26 10.93
C GLY A 117 -11.29 -12.75 12.18
N PHE A 118 -10.27 -13.43 12.67
CA PHE A 118 -9.33 -12.93 13.67
C PHE A 118 -7.97 -12.66 13.03
N GLY A 119 -7.33 -11.57 13.44
CA GLY A 119 -6.10 -11.11 12.80
C GLY A 119 -4.85 -11.74 13.40
N ASP A 120 -3.86 -11.98 12.54
CA ASP A 120 -2.63 -12.66 12.90
C ASP A 120 -1.66 -11.84 13.75
N ASN A 121 -1.77 -10.51 13.76
CA ASN A 121 -0.94 -9.64 14.56
C ASN A 121 -1.31 -9.71 16.05
N TRP A 122 -0.31 -9.50 16.92
CA TRP A 122 -0.53 -9.55 18.35
C TRP A 122 0.00 -8.32 19.09
N GLY A 123 -0.72 -7.85 20.12
CA GLY A 123 -0.34 -6.72 20.97
C GLY A 123 0.07 -7.10 22.39
N ASN A 124 0.09 -8.40 22.74
CA ASN A 124 0.44 -8.83 24.08
C ASN A 124 1.93 -9.14 24.19
N VAL A 125 2.67 -8.28 24.90
CA VAL A 125 4.11 -8.46 25.15
C VAL A 125 4.47 -9.76 25.88
N SER A 126 3.55 -10.39 26.58
CA SER A 126 3.78 -11.69 27.22
C SER A 126 3.79 -12.85 26.20
N TRP A 127 3.41 -12.59 24.97
CA TRP A 127 3.38 -13.53 23.86
C TRP A 127 4.64 -13.46 22.98
N GLN A 128 5.75 -12.96 23.52
CA GLN A 128 7.03 -12.86 22.80
C GLN A 128 7.64 -14.20 22.36
N ASP A 129 7.21 -15.31 22.97
CA ASP A 129 7.66 -16.67 22.63
C ASP A 129 6.77 -17.32 21.54
N ARG A 130 6.22 -16.54 20.61
CA ARG A 130 5.50 -17.09 19.45
C ARG A 130 6.42 -17.98 18.61
N PRO A 131 5.91 -19.05 18.01
CA PRO A 131 6.70 -19.87 17.08
C PRO A 131 7.33 -19.03 15.98
N GLU A 132 8.55 -19.38 15.56
CA GLU A 132 9.30 -18.67 14.51
C GLU A 132 8.53 -18.54 13.18
N ASN A 133 7.54 -19.41 12.94
CA ASN A 133 6.68 -19.41 11.76
C ASN A 133 5.32 -18.74 11.99
N TRP A 134 5.16 -17.93 13.03
CA TRP A 134 3.92 -17.18 13.24
C TRP A 134 3.69 -16.21 12.10
N PRO A 135 2.48 -16.13 11.50
CA PRO A 135 2.24 -15.34 10.29
C PRO A 135 2.20 -13.82 10.52
N GLY A 136 1.75 -13.38 11.70
CA GLY A 136 1.69 -11.96 12.05
C GLY A 136 2.94 -11.44 12.76
N ILE A 137 2.88 -10.16 13.15
CA ILE A 137 3.94 -9.47 13.89
C ILE A 137 3.39 -8.83 15.18
N PHE A 138 4.31 -8.36 16.05
CA PHE A 138 3.91 -7.56 17.19
C PHE A 138 3.55 -6.13 16.74
N VAL A 139 2.33 -5.70 17.08
CA VAL A 139 1.85 -4.33 16.84
C VAL A 139 1.31 -3.77 18.16
N ASP A 140 1.80 -2.61 18.58
CA ASP A 140 1.30 -1.96 19.78
C ASP A 140 -0.11 -1.43 19.54
N GLY A 141 -1.02 -1.79 20.45
CA GLY A 141 -2.40 -1.34 20.35
C GLY A 141 -3.38 -2.35 19.76
N VAL A 142 -2.91 -3.50 19.26
CA VAL A 142 -3.82 -4.59 18.81
C VAL A 142 -4.90 -4.86 19.85
N ASN A 143 -6.14 -4.86 19.39
CA ASN A 143 -7.27 -5.23 20.25
C ASN A 143 -7.17 -6.72 20.61
N PRO A 144 -7.07 -7.08 21.92
CA PRO A 144 -6.95 -8.48 22.32
C PRO A 144 -8.15 -9.35 21.92
N LEU A 145 -9.27 -8.75 21.51
CA LEU A 145 -10.48 -9.46 21.11
C LEU A 145 -10.53 -9.79 19.62
N THR A 146 -9.62 -9.21 18.83
CA THR A 146 -9.54 -9.43 17.38
C THR A 146 -8.27 -10.19 16.97
N GLN A 147 -7.31 -10.39 17.90
CA GLN A 147 -6.11 -11.15 17.59
C GLN A 147 -6.36 -12.66 17.63
N ASP A 148 -5.84 -13.37 16.64
CA ASP A 148 -5.95 -14.82 16.56
C ASP A 148 -4.95 -15.52 17.50
N ALA A 149 -5.42 -16.55 18.19
CA ALA A 149 -4.60 -17.43 19.01
C ALA A 149 -4.20 -18.73 18.28
N CYS A 150 -4.85 -19.04 17.16
CA CYS A 150 -4.66 -20.26 16.37
C CYS A 150 -4.50 -20.03 14.86
N PRO A 151 -3.63 -19.15 14.36
CA PRO A 151 -3.60 -18.60 12.99
C PRO A 151 -3.36 -19.63 11.87
N PHE A 152 -3.38 -20.89 12.15
CA PHE A 152 -3.26 -21.99 11.19
C PHE A 152 -4.48 -22.93 11.20
N GLN A 153 -5.49 -22.64 12.04
CA GLN A 153 -6.65 -23.50 12.21
C GLN A 153 -7.89 -22.64 12.48
N PRO A 154 -8.71 -22.40 11.46
CA PRO A 154 -9.85 -21.52 11.60
C PRO A 154 -10.80 -21.98 12.72
N GLY A 155 -11.24 -21.02 13.51
CA GLY A 155 -12.09 -21.28 14.65
C GLY A 155 -13.03 -20.14 14.99
N ASN A 156 -13.81 -20.33 16.03
CA ASN A 156 -14.82 -19.37 16.47
C ASN A 156 -14.87 -19.18 17.99
N SER A 157 -13.80 -19.59 18.67
CA SER A 157 -13.68 -19.32 20.10
C SER A 157 -13.56 -17.81 20.37
N THR A 158 -14.20 -17.35 21.43
CA THR A 158 -14.31 -15.91 21.76
C THR A 158 -14.10 -15.61 23.24
N GLN A 159 -13.51 -16.53 24.00
CA GLN A 159 -13.36 -16.38 25.45
C GLN A 159 -11.92 -16.59 25.93
N ASN A 160 -11.61 -15.95 27.05
CA ASN A 160 -10.35 -16.09 27.83
C ASN A 160 -9.04 -15.87 27.06
N GLY A 161 -9.07 -15.07 25.99
CA GLY A 161 -7.89 -14.79 25.18
C GLY A 161 -7.49 -15.92 24.25
N ILE A 162 -8.39 -16.85 23.98
CA ILE A 162 -8.26 -17.92 22.99
C ILE A 162 -9.24 -17.63 21.85
N TYR A 163 -9.04 -16.49 21.18
CA TYR A 163 -9.86 -16.10 20.05
C TYR A 163 -9.37 -16.81 18.78
N GLY A 164 -10.25 -17.11 17.83
CA GLY A 164 -9.90 -17.73 16.56
C GLY A 164 -9.55 -19.23 16.64
N CYS A 165 -9.64 -19.87 17.78
CA CYS A 165 -9.34 -21.30 17.89
C CYS A 165 -10.60 -22.18 17.67
N PRO A 166 -10.42 -23.45 17.22
CA PRO A 166 -11.53 -24.36 17.04
C PRO A 166 -12.32 -24.61 18.34
N ASP A 167 -13.59 -24.28 18.32
CA ASP A 167 -14.57 -24.51 19.40
C ASP A 167 -15.57 -25.57 18.92
N PHE A 168 -15.40 -26.82 19.35
CA PHE A 168 -16.15 -27.95 18.82
C PHE A 168 -17.54 -28.13 19.47
N ASP A 169 -17.78 -27.56 20.63
CA ASP A 169 -19.05 -27.69 21.32
C ASP A 169 -19.85 -26.37 21.43
N GLY A 170 -19.26 -25.27 20.94
CA GLY A 170 -19.91 -23.98 20.82
C GLY A 170 -20.06 -23.21 22.12
N ASP A 171 -19.23 -23.51 23.12
CA ASP A 171 -19.29 -22.80 24.41
C ASP A 171 -18.35 -21.56 24.47
N GLY A 172 -17.61 -21.32 23.41
CA GLY A 172 -16.74 -20.16 23.20
C GLY A 172 -15.27 -20.38 23.63
N TRP A 173 -14.88 -21.61 23.91
CA TRP A 173 -13.53 -21.97 24.36
C TRP A 173 -12.73 -22.71 23.32
#